data_ab5f2eb0fecea56d516cc3b9d486b5ea
#
_entry.id   ab5f2eb0fecea56d516cc3b9d486b5ea
#
_cell.length_a   1.000
_cell.length_b   1.000
_cell.length_c   1.000
_cell.angle_alpha   90.00
_cell.angle_beta   90.00
_cell.angle_gamma   90.00
#
_symmetry.space_group_name_H-M   'P 1'
#
loop_
_entity.id
_entity.type
_entity.pdbx_description
1 polymer ?
#
loop_
_entity_poly.entity_id
_entity_poly.type
_entity_poly.pdbx_seq_one_letter_code
_entity_poly.pdbx_strand_id
1 'polypeptide(L)'
;KDVTDLDHINGILHQEDESANVQLSFDKYLDILPMRASKGMALRYVADRWQIPLEHILVIGGSGADENMMRGNTLAVVVANRHDEELSQLQELERIYYAKQSYEEGILEAIDHYDFFGKCSPPDEHLVKMEKQDY
;
A
#
# COMPACT_ATOMS: atom_id res chain seq x y z
N LYS A 1 10.03 8.24 -18.98
CA LYS A 1 8.71 8.88 -18.85
C LYS A 1 8.67 9.55 -17.50
N ASP A 2 8.30 10.80 -17.49
CA ASP A 2 8.40 11.70 -16.36
C ASP A 2 7.08 11.70 -15.55
N VAL A 3 7.14 12.02 -14.27
CA VAL A 3 5.97 12.28 -13.40
C VAL A 3 5.04 13.32 -14.04
N THR A 4 5.59 14.25 -14.79
CA THR A 4 4.84 15.26 -15.59
C THR A 4 3.88 14.62 -16.59
N ASP A 5 4.24 13.47 -17.19
CA ASP A 5 3.37 12.73 -18.12
C ASP A 5 2.17 12.09 -17.40
N LEU A 6 2.37 11.68 -16.15
CA LEU A 6 1.31 11.12 -15.30
C LEU A 6 0.24 12.16 -14.99
N ASP A 7 0.65 13.37 -14.59
CA ASP A 7 -0.25 14.47 -14.29
C ASP A 7 -1.05 14.91 -15.52
N HIS A 8 -0.40 14.90 -16.68
CA HIS A 8 -1.05 15.22 -17.95
C HIS A 8 -2.12 14.18 -18.32
N ILE A 9 -1.83 12.90 -18.18
CA ILE A 9 -2.78 11.80 -18.44
C ILE A 9 -3.95 11.86 -17.47
N ASN A 10 -3.71 12.07 -16.19
CA ASN A 10 -4.77 12.26 -15.19
C ASN A 10 -5.65 13.47 -15.51
N GLY A 11 -5.06 14.56 -16.00
CA GLY A 11 -5.80 15.75 -16.44
C GLY A 11 -6.74 15.46 -17.62
N ILE A 12 -6.29 14.71 -18.63
CA ILE A 12 -7.10 14.30 -19.78
C ILE A 12 -8.27 13.41 -19.34
N LEU A 13 -8.00 12.39 -18.53
CA LEU A 13 -9.04 11.48 -18.04
C LEU A 13 -10.10 12.22 -17.22
N HIS A 14 -9.70 13.20 -16.44
CA HIS A 14 -10.62 14.04 -15.66
C HIS A 14 -11.49 14.95 -16.53
N GLN A 15 -10.95 15.46 -17.65
CA GLN A 15 -11.70 16.25 -18.60
C GLN A 15 -12.76 15.46 -19.37
N GLU A 16 -12.47 14.18 -19.65
CA GLU A 16 -13.37 13.26 -20.34
C GLU A 16 -14.36 12.56 -19.37
N ASP A 17 -14.39 12.98 -18.10
CA ASP A 17 -15.27 12.41 -17.06
C ASP A 17 -15.05 10.89 -16.81
N GLU A 18 -13.86 10.40 -17.15
CA GLU A 18 -13.47 9.00 -16.98
C GLU A 18 -12.89 8.77 -15.58
N SER A 19 -13.56 7.93 -14.81
CA SER A 19 -13.12 7.53 -13.47
C SER A 19 -12.05 6.45 -13.55
N ALA A 20 -10.80 6.85 -13.67
CA ALA A 20 -9.66 5.94 -13.73
C ALA A 20 -8.59 6.29 -12.70
N ASN A 21 -7.85 5.27 -12.29
CA ASN A 21 -6.64 5.38 -11.48
C ASN A 21 -5.41 5.12 -12.34
N VAL A 22 -4.52 6.09 -12.42
CA VAL A 22 -3.30 6.00 -13.23
C VAL A 22 -2.10 5.81 -12.30
N GLN A 23 -1.34 4.75 -12.53
CA GLN A 23 -0.19 4.38 -11.70
C GLN A 23 1.07 4.22 -12.54
N LEU A 24 2.17 4.75 -12.05
CA LEU A 24 3.50 4.54 -12.61
C LEU A 24 4.30 3.61 -11.70
N SER A 25 4.93 2.59 -12.27
CA SER A 25 5.74 1.64 -11.53
C SER A 25 7.09 1.42 -12.21
N PHE A 26 8.17 1.51 -11.41
CA PHE A 26 9.55 1.29 -11.85
C PHE A 26 9.98 2.22 -13.01
N ASP A 27 9.42 3.42 -13.05
CA ASP A 27 9.68 4.42 -14.12
C ASP A 27 9.50 3.87 -15.56
N LYS A 28 8.78 2.78 -15.69
CA LYS A 28 8.67 2.01 -16.92
C LYS A 28 7.24 1.61 -17.29
N TYR A 29 6.44 1.23 -16.30
CA TYR A 29 5.09 0.72 -16.52
C TYR A 29 4.06 1.76 -16.13
N LEU A 30 3.18 2.08 -17.06
CA LEU A 30 2.02 2.94 -16.83
C LEU A 30 0.76 2.09 -16.91
N ASP A 31 0.07 1.98 -15.79
CA ASP A 31 -1.19 1.25 -15.69
C ASP A 31 -2.35 2.23 -15.56
N ILE A 32 -3.37 2.03 -16.38
CA ILE A 32 -4.65 2.75 -16.29
C ILE A 32 -5.69 1.75 -15.83
N LEU A 33 -6.20 1.94 -14.63
CA LEU A 33 -7.09 1.01 -13.96
C LEU A 33 -8.43 1.69 -13.64
N PRO A 34 -9.53 0.94 -13.57
CA PRO A 34 -10.76 1.47 -13.00
C PRO A 34 -10.51 2.06 -11.60
N MET A 35 -11.22 3.13 -11.24
CA MET A 35 -10.99 3.87 -10.00
C MET A 35 -10.96 2.97 -8.74
N ARG A 36 -11.72 1.88 -8.75
CA ARG A 36 -11.79 0.93 -7.62
C ARG A 36 -10.80 -0.22 -7.72
N ALA A 37 -10.06 -0.35 -8.82
CA ALA A 37 -9.07 -1.40 -9.00
C ALA A 37 -7.69 -0.93 -8.53
N SER A 38 -7.47 -0.97 -7.22
CA SER A 38 -6.17 -0.65 -6.61
C SER A 38 -5.82 -1.64 -5.51
N LYS A 39 -4.54 -1.78 -5.21
CA LYS A 39 -4.05 -2.60 -4.08
C LYS A 39 -4.67 -2.14 -2.76
N GLY A 40 -4.82 -0.83 -2.55
CA GLY A 40 -5.40 -0.28 -1.34
C GLY A 40 -6.89 -0.60 -1.20
N MET A 41 -7.66 -0.59 -2.29
CA MET A 41 -9.08 -0.97 -2.24
C MET A 41 -9.25 -2.46 -1.98
N ALA A 42 -8.45 -3.30 -2.64
CA ALA A 42 -8.45 -4.75 -2.40
C ALA A 42 -8.10 -5.08 -0.94
N LEU A 43 -7.07 -4.44 -0.41
CA LEU A 43 -6.66 -4.60 0.98
C LEU A 43 -7.80 -4.26 1.96
N ARG A 44 -8.45 -3.11 1.78
CA ARG A 44 -9.54 -2.66 2.64
C ARG A 44 -10.75 -3.57 2.55
N TYR A 45 -11.06 -4.08 1.35
CA TYR A 45 -12.12 -5.05 1.17
C TYR A 45 -11.87 -6.34 1.95
N VAL A 46 -10.64 -6.89 1.88
CA VAL A 46 -10.25 -8.10 2.62
C VAL A 46 -10.27 -7.83 4.13
N ALA A 47 -9.72 -6.70 4.57
CA ALA A 47 -9.70 -6.31 5.98
C ALA A 47 -11.12 -6.22 6.57
N ASP A 48 -12.03 -5.58 5.84
CA ASP A 48 -13.43 -5.48 6.26
C ASP A 48 -14.09 -6.86 6.32
N ARG A 49 -13.91 -7.67 5.27
CA ARG A 49 -14.50 -9.01 5.21
C ARG A 49 -14.02 -9.93 6.33
N TRP A 50 -12.76 -9.83 6.70
CA TRP A 50 -12.18 -10.65 7.76
C TRP A 50 -12.19 -9.97 9.13
N GLN A 51 -12.76 -8.77 9.23
CA GLN A 51 -12.84 -7.99 10.46
C GLN A 51 -11.44 -7.74 11.09
N ILE A 52 -10.45 -7.49 10.23
CA ILE A 52 -9.09 -7.15 10.65
C ILE A 52 -8.97 -5.63 10.72
N PRO A 53 -8.66 -5.03 11.88
CA PRO A 53 -8.38 -3.61 11.97
C PRO A 53 -7.21 -3.22 11.06
N LEU A 54 -7.31 -2.08 10.37
CA LEU A 54 -6.24 -1.63 9.46
C LEU A 54 -4.91 -1.41 10.19
N GLU A 55 -4.95 -1.03 11.46
CA GLU A 55 -3.78 -0.87 12.33
C GLU A 55 -3.05 -2.19 12.62
N HIS A 56 -3.68 -3.33 12.32
CA HIS A 56 -3.09 -4.67 12.43
C HIS A 56 -2.62 -5.22 11.09
N ILE A 57 -2.53 -4.38 10.08
CA ILE A 57 -2.07 -4.75 8.75
C ILE A 57 -0.78 -4.00 8.44
N LEU A 58 0.29 -4.74 8.17
CA LEU A 58 1.55 -4.20 7.71
C LEU A 58 1.60 -4.25 6.18
N VAL A 59 1.75 -3.09 5.55
CA VAL A 59 1.90 -2.96 4.12
C VAL A 59 3.31 -2.49 3.77
N ILE A 60 3.90 -3.13 2.78
CA ILE A 60 5.28 -2.87 2.39
C ILE A 60 5.34 -2.70 0.87
N GLY A 61 6.05 -1.70 0.42
CA GLY A 61 6.21 -1.44 -0.99
C GLY A 61 7.32 -0.45 -1.31
N GLY A 62 7.48 -0.12 -2.58
CA GLY A 62 8.54 0.77 -3.03
C GLY A 62 8.29 1.42 -4.39
N SER A 63 7.09 1.30 -4.95
CA SER A 63 6.71 1.91 -6.23
C SER A 63 5.38 2.65 -6.16
N GLY A 64 5.07 3.44 -7.18
CA GLY A 64 3.81 4.18 -7.27
C GLY A 64 2.55 3.32 -7.18
N ALA A 65 2.62 2.06 -7.65
CA ALA A 65 1.52 1.10 -7.52
C ALA A 65 1.19 0.72 -6.06
N ASP A 66 2.10 0.97 -5.13
CA ASP A 66 1.93 0.63 -3.70
C ASP A 66 1.34 1.78 -2.89
N GLU A 67 1.34 2.98 -3.44
CA GLU A 67 0.94 4.21 -2.75
C GLU A 67 -0.45 4.11 -2.11
N ASN A 68 -1.43 3.60 -2.84
CA ASN A 68 -2.81 3.50 -2.38
C ASN A 68 -2.99 2.63 -1.13
N MET A 69 -2.20 1.58 -0.96
CA MET A 69 -2.30 0.73 0.23
C MET A 69 -1.57 1.32 1.44
N MET A 70 -0.64 2.24 1.22
CA MET A 70 0.13 2.91 2.27
C MET A 70 -0.61 4.08 2.90
N ARG A 71 -1.65 4.60 2.24
CA ARG A 71 -2.48 5.67 2.78
C ARG A 71 -3.46 5.15 3.80
N GLY A 72 -3.80 5.99 4.76
CA GLY A 72 -4.78 5.68 5.81
C GLY A 72 -4.16 5.05 7.06
N ASN A 73 -4.85 4.11 7.69
CA ASN A 73 -4.51 3.62 9.03
C ASN A 73 -3.70 2.32 9.05
N THR A 74 -3.20 1.85 7.93
CA THR A 74 -2.30 0.69 7.90
C THR A 74 -0.93 1.05 8.45
N LEU A 75 -0.20 0.07 8.95
CA LEU A 75 1.22 0.21 9.25
C LEU A 75 1.99 0.14 7.93
N ALA A 76 2.52 1.26 7.49
CA ALA A 76 3.11 1.37 6.16
C ALA A 76 4.63 1.51 6.20
N VAL A 77 5.29 0.78 5.30
CA VAL A 77 6.74 0.76 5.15
C VAL A 77 7.15 0.90 3.70
N VAL A 78 8.09 1.81 3.46
CA VAL A 78 8.75 1.97 2.17
C VAL A 78 10.17 1.43 2.27
N VAL A 79 10.50 0.45 1.43
CA VAL A 79 11.83 -0.17 1.40
C VAL A 79 12.90 0.75 0.81
N ALA A 80 14.19 0.46 1.09
CA ALA A 80 15.28 1.34 0.66
C ALA A 80 15.49 1.36 -0.85
N ASN A 81 15.19 0.28 -1.56
CA ASN A 81 15.26 0.20 -3.04
C ASN A 81 14.00 0.75 -3.73
N ARG A 82 13.40 1.79 -3.16
CA ARG A 82 12.19 2.44 -3.65
C ARG A 82 12.44 3.38 -4.84
N HIS A 83 11.35 3.74 -5.51
CA HIS A 83 11.29 4.80 -6.51
C HIS A 83 10.80 6.09 -5.85
N ASP A 84 11.72 6.92 -5.38
CA ASP A 84 11.40 8.13 -4.59
C ASP A 84 10.48 9.12 -5.32
N GLU A 85 10.65 9.27 -6.64
CA GLU A 85 9.82 10.18 -7.44
C GLU A 85 8.36 9.73 -7.51
N GLU A 86 8.11 8.42 -7.61
CA GLU A 86 6.77 7.85 -7.64
C GLU A 86 6.06 7.95 -6.28
N LEU A 87 6.82 8.01 -5.19
CA LEU A 87 6.31 8.03 -3.82
C LEU A 87 6.44 9.42 -3.16
N SER A 88 6.72 10.45 -3.93
CA SER A 88 6.95 11.81 -3.41
C SER A 88 5.79 12.35 -2.57
N GLN A 89 4.56 12.03 -2.92
CA GLN A 89 3.37 12.44 -2.16
C GLN A 89 3.20 11.74 -0.82
N LEU A 90 3.89 10.63 -0.58
CA LEU A 90 3.86 9.92 0.70
C LEU A 90 4.83 10.50 1.73
N GLN A 91 5.82 11.26 1.31
CA GLN A 91 6.86 11.81 2.19
C GLN A 91 6.32 12.76 3.26
N GLU A 92 5.15 13.32 3.04
CA GLU A 92 4.46 14.20 4.00
C GLU A 92 3.66 13.45 5.08
N LEU A 93 3.54 12.11 4.96
CA LEU A 93 2.75 11.30 5.89
C LEU A 93 3.63 10.76 7.01
N GLU A 94 3.50 11.30 8.21
CA GLU A 94 4.27 10.95 9.41
C GLU A 94 4.16 9.47 9.84
N ARG A 95 3.18 8.75 9.33
CA ARG A 95 2.91 7.34 9.70
C ARG A 95 3.68 6.33 8.88
N ILE A 96 4.40 6.77 7.84
CA ILE A 96 5.13 5.88 6.95
C ILE A 96 6.55 5.71 7.44
N TYR A 97 6.95 4.48 7.69
CA TYR A 97 8.31 4.16 8.01
C TYR A 97 9.14 3.91 6.75
N TYR A 98 10.25 4.62 6.63
CA TYR A 98 11.21 4.44 5.54
C TYR A 98 12.34 3.53 6.00
N ALA A 99 12.31 2.27 5.55
CA ALA A 99 13.32 1.28 5.89
C ALA A 99 14.68 1.67 5.30
N LYS A 100 15.74 1.32 6.03
CA LYS A 100 17.14 1.52 5.61
C LYS A 100 17.62 0.36 4.73
N GLN A 101 16.97 -0.79 4.86
CA GLN A 101 17.30 -2.01 4.15
C GLN A 101 16.39 -2.20 2.94
N SER A 102 16.90 -2.93 1.96
CA SER A 102 16.21 -3.26 0.71
C SER A 102 15.58 -4.63 0.78
N TYR A 103 14.61 -4.90 -0.08
CA TYR A 103 13.96 -6.20 -0.25
C TYR A 103 13.51 -6.84 1.09
N GLU A 104 13.79 -8.13 1.29
CA GLU A 104 13.39 -8.91 2.48
C GLU A 104 13.96 -8.37 3.79
N GLU A 105 15.15 -7.81 3.77
CA GLU A 105 15.75 -7.20 4.96
C GLU A 105 14.98 -5.95 5.39
N GLY A 106 14.44 -5.19 4.44
CA GLY A 106 13.52 -4.08 4.71
C GLY A 106 12.19 -4.54 5.33
N ILE A 107 11.72 -5.73 4.97
CA ILE A 107 10.53 -6.35 5.58
C ILE A 107 10.81 -6.72 7.04
N LEU A 108 11.93 -7.36 7.31
CA LEU A 108 12.31 -7.73 8.68
C LEU A 108 12.52 -6.50 9.56
N GLU A 109 13.17 -5.46 9.03
CA GLU A 109 13.32 -4.17 9.70
C GLU A 109 11.97 -3.55 10.08
N ALA A 110 10.99 -3.62 9.16
CA ALA A 110 9.64 -3.11 9.39
C ALA A 110 8.89 -3.87 10.49
N ILE A 111 8.99 -5.19 10.49
CA ILE A 111 8.37 -6.06 11.50
C ILE A 111 8.92 -5.72 12.89
N ASP A 112 10.23 -5.53 12.99
CA ASP A 112 10.91 -5.17 14.24
C ASP A 112 10.55 -3.74 14.68
N HIS A 113 10.58 -2.77 13.75
CA HIS A 113 10.24 -1.38 14.02
C HIS A 113 8.85 -1.22 14.65
N TYR A 114 7.85 -1.93 14.13
CA TYR A 114 6.49 -1.85 14.64
C TYR A 114 6.21 -2.82 15.79
N ASP A 115 7.14 -3.69 16.16
CA ASP A 115 6.88 -4.83 17.05
C ASP A 115 5.60 -5.58 16.59
N PHE A 116 5.55 -5.88 15.29
CA PHE A 116 4.34 -6.31 14.62
C PHE A 116 3.73 -7.57 15.23
N PHE A 117 4.56 -8.57 15.51
CA PHE A 117 4.09 -9.81 16.12
C PHE A 117 3.64 -9.63 17.58
N GLY A 118 4.28 -8.72 18.32
CA GLY A 118 3.88 -8.45 19.70
C GLY A 118 2.56 -7.68 19.82
N LYS A 119 2.37 -6.69 18.95
CA LYS A 119 1.20 -5.79 19.02
C LYS A 119 0.01 -6.26 18.20
N CYS A 120 0.26 -6.99 17.12
CA CYS A 120 -0.76 -7.35 16.14
C CYS A 120 -1.06 -8.84 16.09
N SER A 121 -0.53 -9.66 17.01
CA SER A 121 -0.91 -11.06 17.12
C SER A 121 -2.40 -11.16 17.43
N PRO A 122 -3.18 -11.91 16.64
CA PRO A 122 -4.58 -12.12 16.95
C PRO A 122 -4.70 -12.87 18.27
N PRO A 123 -5.69 -12.55 19.11
CA PRO A 123 -6.06 -13.42 20.23
C PRO A 123 -6.38 -14.83 19.70
N ASP A 124 -6.05 -15.87 20.47
CA ASP A 124 -6.29 -17.27 20.08
C ASP A 124 -7.72 -17.55 19.58
N GLU A 125 -8.71 -16.80 20.06
CA GLU A 125 -10.10 -16.85 19.60
C GLU A 125 -10.29 -16.40 18.14
N HIS A 126 -9.41 -15.56 17.60
CA HIS A 126 -9.47 -15.13 16.21
C HIS A 126 -9.01 -16.23 15.25
N LEU A 127 -8.02 -17.02 15.61
CA LEU A 127 -7.56 -18.16 14.82
C LEU A 127 -8.68 -19.21 14.68
N VAL A 128 -9.44 -19.46 15.76
CA VAL A 128 -10.59 -20.39 15.75
C VAL A 128 -11.72 -19.87 14.84
N LYS A 129 -11.93 -18.56 14.75
CA LYS A 129 -12.93 -17.99 13.85
C LYS A 129 -12.51 -18.01 12.38
N MET A 130 -11.24 -17.84 12.08
CA MET A 130 -10.72 -17.93 10.72
C MET A 130 -10.82 -19.35 10.17
N GLU A 131 -10.57 -20.38 10.99
CA GLU A 131 -10.76 -21.79 10.62
C GLU A 131 -12.24 -22.15 10.37
N LYS A 132 -13.19 -21.43 11.00
CA LYS A 132 -14.64 -21.65 10.82
C LYS A 132 -15.26 -20.86 9.67
N GLN A 133 -14.57 -19.89 9.11
CA GLN A 133 -15.01 -19.13 7.94
C GLN A 133 -14.49 -19.72 6.64
N ASP A 134 -14.25 -21.02 6.61
CA ASP A 134 -13.81 -21.73 5.44
C ASP A 134 -14.71 -21.44 4.22
N TYR A 135 -14.08 -20.69 3.32
CA TYR A 135 -14.22 -20.70 1.87
C TYR A 135 -15.63 -20.55 1.31
#